data_ac80bac9961970e5d8ed035a4b7a56c2
#
_entry.id   ac80bac9961970e5d8ed035a4b7a56c2
#
_cell.length_a   1.000
_cell.length_b   1.000
_cell.length_c   1.000
_cell.angle_alpha   90.00
_cell.angle_beta   90.00
_cell.angle_gamma   90.00
#
_symmetry.space_group_name_H-M   'P 1'
#
loop_
_entity.id
_entity.type
_entity.pdbx_description
1 polymer ?
#
loop_
_entity_poly.entity_id
_entity_poly.type
_entity_poly.pdbx_seq_one_letter_code
_entity_poly.pdbx_strand_id
1 'polypeptide(L)'
;MALDATAIVDAIQKQYDATHTFQARFVQKSYLRILDQSQHAQGTVSIKKPGKMRWEYNAPDRQILVSNDQALWLYLPDEQQVTKMKVQSIYSSNTPALFLAGRGQLTESFTIKKVTEIDGVYIVELIPRDKAQNLTKMVLLADKKNFQIIGSRVYDNLGNKTEMIFSDIRRNPALDDATFQFEVPKGVELIDLSSME
;
A
#
# COMPACT_ATOMS: atom_id res chain seq x y z
N MET A 1 -24.34 -20.10 -10.01
CA MET A 1 -23.36 -19.76 -11.07
C MET A 1 -21.99 -19.65 -10.41
N ALA A 2 -20.99 -20.41 -10.89
CA ALA A 2 -19.62 -20.28 -10.36
C ALA A 2 -19.12 -18.87 -10.67
N LEU A 3 -18.47 -18.22 -9.69
CA LEU A 3 -17.82 -16.93 -9.88
C LEU A 3 -16.67 -17.13 -10.89
N ASP A 4 -16.70 -16.40 -11.99
CA ASP A 4 -15.53 -16.35 -12.89
C ASP A 4 -14.44 -15.52 -12.24
N ALA A 5 -13.47 -16.22 -11.62
CA ALA A 5 -12.38 -15.61 -10.86
C ALA A 5 -11.53 -14.67 -11.75
N THR A 6 -11.31 -15.04 -13.00
CA THR A 6 -10.53 -14.23 -13.95
C THR A 6 -11.29 -12.95 -14.28
N ALA A 7 -12.56 -13.04 -14.62
CA ALA A 7 -13.38 -11.86 -14.93
C ALA A 7 -13.47 -10.88 -13.75
N ILE A 8 -13.54 -11.38 -12.50
CA ILE A 8 -13.54 -10.53 -11.31
C ILE A 8 -12.20 -9.82 -11.14
N VAL A 9 -11.08 -10.53 -11.28
CA VAL A 9 -9.74 -9.94 -11.16
C VAL A 9 -9.48 -8.92 -12.26
N ASP A 10 -9.91 -9.19 -13.48
CA ASP A 10 -9.81 -8.25 -14.60
C ASP A 10 -10.65 -6.99 -14.36
N ALA A 11 -11.84 -7.13 -13.77
CA ALA A 11 -12.67 -5.98 -13.41
C ALA A 11 -12.02 -5.13 -12.28
N ILE A 12 -11.41 -5.78 -11.29
CA ILE A 12 -10.63 -5.09 -10.24
C ILE A 12 -9.43 -4.37 -10.86
N GLN A 13 -8.68 -5.03 -11.77
CA GLN A 13 -7.55 -4.43 -12.47
C GLN A 13 -7.99 -3.21 -13.29
N LYS A 14 -9.05 -3.34 -14.06
CA LYS A 14 -9.61 -2.23 -14.86
C LYS A 14 -10.01 -1.05 -13.98
N GLN A 15 -10.65 -1.32 -12.85
CA GLN A 15 -11.02 -0.28 -11.88
C GLN A 15 -9.79 0.39 -11.27
N TYR A 16 -8.76 -0.39 -10.95
CA TYR A 16 -7.49 0.10 -10.46
C TYR A 16 -6.77 0.97 -11.51
N ASP A 17 -6.72 0.55 -12.78
CA ASP A 17 -6.08 1.29 -13.88
C ASP A 17 -6.79 2.62 -14.15
N ALA A 18 -8.12 2.65 -14.05
CA ALA A 18 -8.93 3.86 -14.20
C ALA A 18 -8.80 4.85 -13.01
N THR A 19 -8.12 4.45 -11.94
CA THR A 19 -7.88 5.29 -10.77
C THR A 19 -6.52 5.97 -10.88
N HIS A 20 -6.47 7.24 -11.24
CA HIS A 20 -5.25 8.03 -11.39
C HIS A 20 -4.81 8.67 -10.07
N THR A 21 -5.79 9.12 -9.28
CA THR A 21 -5.58 9.64 -7.94
C THR A 21 -6.50 8.94 -6.95
N PHE A 22 -6.03 8.82 -5.71
CA PHE A 22 -6.72 8.11 -4.65
C PHE A 22 -6.47 8.81 -3.32
N GLN A 23 -7.51 9.02 -2.54
CA GLN A 23 -7.42 9.44 -1.15
C GLN A 23 -8.31 8.57 -0.29
N ALA A 24 -7.82 8.23 0.91
CA ALA A 24 -8.60 7.47 1.89
C ALA A 24 -8.06 7.68 3.30
N ARG A 25 -8.88 7.35 4.29
CA ARG A 25 -8.39 6.97 5.62
C ARG A 25 -8.02 5.50 5.60
N PHE A 26 -7.09 5.10 6.44
CA PHE A 26 -6.75 3.69 6.61
C PHE A 26 -6.64 3.32 8.08
N VAL A 27 -6.91 2.05 8.34
CA VAL A 27 -6.56 1.34 9.58
C VAL A 27 -5.67 0.18 9.18
N GLN A 28 -4.53 0.05 9.83
CA GLN A 28 -3.57 -1.02 9.65
C GLN A 28 -3.49 -1.86 10.91
N LYS A 29 -3.50 -3.18 10.73
CA LYS A 29 -3.23 -4.15 11.78
C LYS A 29 -2.09 -5.05 11.34
N SER A 30 -0.98 -5.01 12.05
CA SER A 30 0.20 -5.83 11.80
C SER A 30 0.35 -6.85 12.92
N TYR A 31 0.36 -8.14 12.56
CA TYR A 31 0.68 -9.24 13.47
C TYR A 31 2.11 -9.70 13.22
N LEU A 32 2.93 -9.62 14.26
CA LEU A 32 4.33 -10.03 14.28
C LEU A 32 4.43 -11.41 14.92
N ARG A 33 4.58 -12.46 14.10
CA ARG A 33 4.53 -13.85 14.54
C ARG A 33 5.58 -14.20 15.60
N ILE A 34 6.81 -13.73 15.43
CA ILE A 34 7.91 -14.06 16.37
C ILE A 34 7.64 -13.50 17.75
N LEU A 35 7.01 -12.33 17.84
CA LEU A 35 6.71 -11.64 19.10
C LEU A 35 5.32 -12.00 19.65
N ASP A 36 4.50 -12.71 18.85
CA ASP A 36 3.07 -12.95 19.12
C ASP A 36 2.31 -11.67 19.49
N GLN A 37 2.59 -10.59 18.77
CA GLN A 37 2.05 -9.26 19.05
C GLN A 37 1.32 -8.69 17.85
N SER A 38 0.26 -7.95 18.14
CA SER A 38 -0.47 -7.15 17.16
C SER A 38 -0.25 -5.67 17.42
N GLN A 39 0.09 -4.95 16.36
CA GLN A 39 0.21 -3.49 16.36
C GLN A 39 -0.92 -2.90 15.51
N HIS A 40 -1.46 -1.78 15.95
CA HIS A 40 -2.49 -1.06 15.23
C HIS A 40 -1.98 0.32 14.88
N ALA A 41 -2.22 0.74 13.65
CA ALA A 41 -1.91 2.08 13.19
C ALA A 41 -3.09 2.61 12.36
N GLN A 42 -3.20 3.91 12.27
CA GLN A 42 -4.22 4.56 11.44
C GLN A 42 -3.71 5.88 10.90
N GLY A 43 -4.35 6.34 9.83
CA GLY A 43 -3.94 7.57 9.20
C GLY A 43 -4.70 7.88 7.92
N THR A 44 -4.06 8.68 7.07
CA THR A 44 -4.56 9.05 5.75
C THR A 44 -3.54 8.72 4.67
N VAL A 45 -4.03 8.45 3.48
CA VAL A 45 -3.22 8.20 2.31
C VAL A 45 -3.69 9.04 1.13
N SER A 46 -2.74 9.60 0.41
CA SER A 46 -2.94 10.23 -0.90
C SER A 46 -1.99 9.60 -1.91
N ILE A 47 -2.51 9.22 -3.06
CA ILE A 47 -1.75 8.62 -4.15
C ILE A 47 -2.07 9.34 -5.44
N LYS A 48 -1.05 9.61 -6.24
CA LYS A 48 -1.16 10.10 -7.61
C LYS A 48 -0.24 9.27 -8.50
N LYS A 49 -0.83 8.44 -9.33
CA LYS A 49 -0.08 7.57 -10.23
C LYS A 49 0.59 8.35 -11.36
N PRO A 50 1.76 7.89 -11.83
CA PRO A 50 2.56 6.82 -11.24
C PRO A 50 3.44 7.33 -10.08
N GLY A 51 3.63 6.51 -9.05
CA GLY A 51 4.73 6.60 -8.08
C GLY A 51 4.69 7.69 -7.02
N LYS A 52 3.72 8.63 -7.07
CA LYS A 52 3.59 9.67 -6.05
C LYS A 52 2.67 9.20 -4.93
N MET A 53 3.16 9.20 -3.69
CA MET A 53 2.42 8.77 -2.51
C MET A 53 2.72 9.66 -1.32
N ARG A 54 1.71 9.83 -0.45
CA ARG A 54 1.85 10.42 0.86
C ARG A 54 1.00 9.63 1.85
N TRP A 55 1.65 9.06 2.84
CA TRP A 55 1.04 8.37 3.96
C TRP A 55 1.31 9.16 5.23
N GLU A 56 0.26 9.46 5.97
CA GLU A 56 0.35 10.15 7.25
C GLU A 56 -0.28 9.28 8.33
N TYR A 57 0.56 8.69 9.16
CA TYR A 57 0.16 7.92 10.33
C TYR A 57 -0.08 8.89 11.50
N ASN A 58 -1.22 8.75 12.16
CA ASN A 58 -1.63 9.60 13.28
C ASN A 58 -1.54 8.88 14.63
N ALA A 59 -1.52 7.55 14.63
CA ALA A 59 -1.45 6.69 15.80
C ALA A 59 -0.86 5.33 15.42
N PRO A 60 -0.17 4.61 16.36
CA PRO A 60 0.19 5.10 17.70
C PRO A 60 1.23 6.22 17.63
N ASP A 61 2.20 6.13 16.72
CA ASP A 61 3.27 7.09 16.52
C ASP A 61 3.05 7.88 15.24
N ARG A 62 3.42 9.13 15.24
CA ARG A 62 3.32 9.98 14.07
C ARG A 62 4.43 9.66 13.08
N GLN A 63 4.04 9.32 11.85
CA GLN A 63 4.97 9.08 10.76
C GLN A 63 4.44 9.70 9.48
N ILE A 64 5.31 10.24 8.66
CA ILE A 64 4.96 10.75 7.34
C ILE A 64 5.89 10.10 6.32
N LEU A 65 5.31 9.33 5.40
CA LEU A 65 6.01 8.74 4.27
C LEU A 65 5.60 9.45 3.01
N VAL A 66 6.56 10.05 2.32
CA VAL A 66 6.32 10.75 1.03
C VAL A 66 7.22 10.15 -0.03
N SER A 67 6.63 9.83 -1.17
CA SER A 67 7.36 9.43 -2.37
C SER A 67 6.96 10.30 -3.55
N ASN A 68 7.94 10.63 -4.36
CA ASN A 68 7.77 11.24 -5.67
C ASN A 68 8.81 10.67 -6.66
N ASP A 69 8.98 11.30 -7.83
CA ASP A 69 9.90 10.80 -8.87
C ASP A 69 11.38 10.90 -8.48
N GLN A 70 11.71 11.59 -7.38
CA GLN A 70 13.10 11.86 -6.96
C GLN A 70 13.56 10.96 -5.82
N ALA A 71 12.74 10.81 -4.78
CA ALA A 71 13.11 10.08 -3.57
C ALA A 71 11.89 9.60 -2.79
N LEU A 72 12.19 8.79 -1.78
CA LEU A 72 11.29 8.39 -0.71
C LEU A 72 11.81 9.00 0.59
N TRP A 73 10.96 9.74 1.30
CA TRP A 73 11.24 10.31 2.63
C TRP A 73 10.36 9.63 3.67
N LEU A 74 10.99 9.20 4.75
CA LEU A 74 10.31 8.80 5.98
C LEU A 74 10.64 9.82 7.06
N TYR A 75 9.66 10.55 7.52
CA TYR A 75 9.77 11.51 8.61
C TYR A 75 9.13 10.97 9.88
N LEU A 76 9.88 10.95 10.95
CA LEU A 76 9.49 10.57 12.31
C LEU A 76 9.50 11.85 13.17
N PRO A 77 8.37 12.56 13.31
CA PRO A 77 8.33 13.85 14.00
C PRO A 77 8.79 13.79 15.46
N ASP A 78 8.40 12.72 16.17
CA ASP A 78 8.70 12.57 17.60
C ASP A 78 10.19 12.27 17.84
N GLU A 79 10.88 11.69 16.84
CA GLU A 79 12.32 11.45 16.85
C GLU A 79 13.12 12.61 16.21
N GLN A 80 12.44 13.61 15.65
CA GLN A 80 13.04 14.71 14.88
C GLN A 80 14.00 14.21 13.78
N GLN A 81 13.63 13.14 13.09
CA GLN A 81 14.48 12.48 12.11
C GLN A 81 13.77 12.30 10.77
N VAL A 82 14.50 12.55 9.69
CA VAL A 82 14.09 12.21 8.32
C VAL A 82 15.09 11.24 7.71
N THR A 83 14.59 10.15 7.17
CA THR A 83 15.37 9.24 6.34
C THR A 83 14.98 9.42 4.88
N LYS A 84 15.96 9.74 4.03
CA LYS A 84 15.78 9.82 2.57
C LYS A 84 16.35 8.58 1.92
N MET A 85 15.58 7.96 1.03
CA MET A 85 15.93 6.70 0.35
C MET A 85 15.72 6.81 -1.15
N LYS A 86 16.27 5.88 -1.92
CA LYS A 86 15.96 5.73 -3.36
C LYS A 86 14.48 5.39 -3.56
N VAL A 87 13.87 5.89 -4.64
CA VAL A 87 12.47 5.54 -5.00
C VAL A 87 12.31 4.03 -5.15
N GLN A 88 13.32 3.35 -5.66
CA GLN A 88 13.32 1.89 -5.81
C GLN A 88 13.14 1.14 -4.49
N SER A 89 13.52 1.72 -3.36
CA SER A 89 13.34 1.13 -2.03
C SER A 89 11.86 0.92 -1.67
N ILE A 90 10.96 1.67 -2.29
CA ILE A 90 9.51 1.45 -2.18
C ILE A 90 9.16 0.04 -2.67
N TYR A 91 9.77 -0.38 -3.77
CA TYR A 91 9.45 -1.65 -4.43
C TYR A 91 10.07 -2.87 -3.74
N SER A 92 11.00 -2.67 -2.83
CA SER A 92 11.58 -3.73 -1.99
C SER A 92 10.87 -3.91 -0.65
N SER A 93 9.99 -2.99 -0.27
CA SER A 93 9.22 -3.10 0.97
C SER A 93 7.94 -3.93 0.77
N ASN A 94 7.65 -4.82 1.72
CA ASN A 94 6.46 -5.71 1.70
C ASN A 94 5.15 -4.99 2.03
N THR A 95 5.05 -3.71 1.73
CA THR A 95 3.87 -2.93 2.06
C THR A 95 2.78 -3.05 0.98
N PRO A 96 1.51 -3.20 1.35
CA PRO A 96 0.37 -3.09 0.42
C PRO A 96 0.36 -1.79 -0.39
N ALA A 97 1.05 -0.77 0.12
CA ALA A 97 1.27 0.52 -0.52
C ALA A 97 1.84 0.43 -1.95
N LEU A 98 2.68 -0.57 -2.21
CA LEU A 98 3.33 -0.73 -3.52
C LEU A 98 2.37 -1.05 -4.65
N PHE A 99 1.43 -1.93 -4.38
CA PHE A 99 0.40 -2.23 -5.36
C PHE A 99 -0.42 -0.96 -5.67
N LEU A 100 -0.73 -0.17 -4.65
CA LEU A 100 -1.48 1.07 -4.80
C LEU A 100 -0.67 2.17 -5.52
N ALA A 101 0.66 2.10 -5.50
CA ALA A 101 1.54 3.07 -6.17
C ALA A 101 1.53 3.02 -7.71
N GLY A 102 0.87 2.04 -8.32
CA GLY A 102 0.48 2.13 -9.70
C GLY A 102 1.39 1.48 -10.75
N ARG A 103 2.17 0.47 -10.37
CA ARG A 103 3.01 -0.28 -11.32
C ARG A 103 2.71 -1.79 -11.38
N GLY A 104 1.61 -2.26 -10.79
CA GLY A 104 1.32 -3.69 -10.73
C GLY A 104 0.20 -4.12 -11.68
N GLN A 105 0.50 -5.09 -12.53
CA GLN A 105 -0.51 -5.90 -13.20
C GLN A 105 -0.75 -7.15 -12.34
N LEU A 106 -1.99 -7.31 -11.84
CA LEU A 106 -2.32 -8.40 -10.91
C LEU A 106 -2.01 -9.77 -11.50
N THR A 107 -2.45 -9.99 -12.73
CA THR A 107 -2.30 -11.28 -13.41
C THR A 107 -0.88 -11.57 -13.90
N GLU A 108 -0.06 -10.53 -14.10
CA GLU A 108 1.35 -10.69 -14.43
C GLU A 108 2.20 -11.02 -13.20
N SER A 109 1.91 -10.32 -12.09
CA SER A 109 2.69 -10.43 -10.86
C SER A 109 2.25 -11.58 -9.95
N PHE A 110 0.97 -12.02 -10.09
CA PHE A 110 0.36 -13.01 -9.20
C PHE A 110 -0.38 -14.11 -9.95
N THR A 111 -0.47 -15.27 -9.30
CA THR A 111 -1.40 -16.34 -9.68
C THR A 111 -2.65 -16.23 -8.80
N ILE A 112 -3.82 -16.24 -9.41
CA ILE A 112 -5.10 -16.26 -8.68
C ILE A 112 -5.25 -17.64 -8.05
N LYS A 113 -5.31 -17.71 -6.72
CA LYS A 113 -5.52 -18.94 -5.99
C LYS A 113 -7.00 -19.21 -5.75
N LYS A 114 -7.72 -18.18 -5.35
CA LYS A 114 -9.14 -18.29 -4.99
C LYS A 114 -9.82 -16.93 -5.04
N VAL A 115 -11.09 -16.93 -5.44
CA VAL A 115 -12.00 -15.79 -5.28
C VAL A 115 -13.22 -16.27 -4.51
N THR A 116 -13.59 -15.56 -3.46
CA THR A 116 -14.81 -15.77 -2.70
C THR A 116 -15.56 -14.46 -2.55
N GLU A 117 -16.87 -14.54 -2.36
CA GLU A 117 -17.71 -13.39 -2.04
C GLU A 117 -18.31 -13.59 -0.66
N ILE A 118 -18.17 -12.60 0.21
CA ILE A 118 -18.76 -12.56 1.55
C ILE A 118 -19.28 -11.14 1.79
N ASP A 119 -20.55 -11.01 2.11
CA ASP A 119 -21.20 -9.74 2.49
C ASP A 119 -20.97 -8.60 1.48
N GLY A 120 -20.97 -8.91 0.19
CA GLY A 120 -20.80 -7.92 -0.87
C GLY A 120 -19.34 -7.50 -1.10
N VAL A 121 -18.38 -8.25 -0.57
CA VAL A 121 -16.95 -8.06 -0.76
C VAL A 121 -16.36 -9.26 -1.50
N TYR A 122 -15.63 -9.02 -2.59
CA TYR A 122 -14.77 -10.02 -3.20
C TYR A 122 -13.47 -10.12 -2.41
N ILE A 123 -13.15 -11.35 -2.01
CA ILE A 123 -11.91 -11.72 -1.33
C ILE A 123 -11.08 -12.50 -2.35
N VAL A 124 -10.01 -11.89 -2.83
CA VAL A 124 -9.16 -12.43 -3.89
C VAL A 124 -7.82 -12.85 -3.29
N GLU A 125 -7.57 -14.16 -3.22
CA GLU A 125 -6.28 -14.71 -2.79
C GLU A 125 -5.31 -14.82 -3.97
N LEU A 126 -4.16 -14.20 -3.82
CA LEU A 126 -3.11 -14.06 -4.82
C LEU A 126 -1.79 -14.61 -4.30
N ILE A 127 -1.10 -15.40 -5.13
CA ILE A 127 0.23 -15.94 -4.84
C ILE A 127 1.24 -15.26 -5.77
N PRO A 128 2.30 -14.65 -5.23
CA PRO A 128 3.36 -14.04 -6.05
C PRO A 128 3.98 -15.04 -7.00
N ARG A 129 4.21 -14.65 -8.25
CA ARG A 129 4.95 -15.45 -9.22
C ARG A 129 6.46 -15.40 -8.96
N ASP A 130 6.94 -14.24 -8.52
CA ASP A 130 8.32 -14.04 -8.11
C ASP A 130 8.50 -14.46 -6.64
N LYS A 131 9.27 -15.54 -6.44
CA LYS A 131 9.58 -16.08 -5.10
C LYS A 131 10.72 -15.35 -4.39
N ALA A 132 11.43 -14.46 -5.09
CA ALA A 132 12.50 -13.66 -4.49
C ALA A 132 11.94 -12.54 -3.58
N GLN A 133 10.64 -12.22 -3.69
CA GLN A 133 9.97 -11.30 -2.79
C GLN A 133 9.73 -11.97 -1.44
N ASN A 134 9.86 -11.19 -0.35
CA ASN A 134 9.51 -11.65 0.99
C ASN A 134 8.00 -11.84 1.21
N LEU A 135 7.23 -11.90 0.14
CA LEU A 135 5.78 -12.02 0.11
C LEU A 135 5.38 -13.46 -0.23
N THR A 136 4.61 -14.11 0.64
CA THR A 136 4.10 -15.46 0.39
C THR A 136 2.68 -15.47 -0.18
N LYS A 137 1.87 -14.51 0.24
CA LYS A 137 0.47 -14.38 -0.17
C LYS A 137 -0.02 -12.96 -0.01
N MET A 138 -0.84 -12.52 -0.94
CA MET A 138 -1.63 -11.30 -0.82
C MET A 138 -3.12 -11.65 -0.93
N VAL A 139 -3.95 -10.96 -0.17
CA VAL A 139 -5.41 -11.01 -0.30
C VAL A 139 -5.88 -9.60 -0.58
N LEU A 140 -6.58 -9.39 -1.69
CA LEU A 140 -7.27 -8.14 -1.97
C LEU A 140 -8.74 -8.25 -1.54
N LEU A 141 -9.23 -7.17 -0.98
CA LEU A 141 -10.63 -6.97 -0.65
C LEU A 141 -11.19 -5.92 -1.62
N ALA A 142 -12.20 -6.28 -2.39
CA ALA A 142 -12.81 -5.37 -3.36
C ALA A 142 -14.33 -5.32 -3.18
N ASP A 143 -14.90 -4.14 -3.25
CA ASP A 143 -16.35 -3.95 -3.23
C ASP A 143 -16.99 -4.59 -4.46
N LYS A 144 -18.02 -5.40 -4.26
CA LYS A 144 -18.69 -6.16 -5.32
C LYS A 144 -19.39 -5.24 -6.34
N LYS A 145 -19.89 -4.09 -5.93
CA LYS A 145 -20.71 -3.21 -6.77
C LYS A 145 -19.89 -2.46 -7.82
N ASN A 146 -18.65 -2.10 -7.43
CA ASN A 146 -17.82 -1.23 -8.25
C ASN A 146 -16.37 -1.71 -8.42
N PHE A 147 -16.01 -2.89 -7.88
CA PHE A 147 -14.67 -3.50 -7.94
C PHE A 147 -13.55 -2.63 -7.33
N GLN A 148 -13.92 -1.62 -6.54
CA GLN A 148 -12.98 -0.77 -5.83
C GLN A 148 -12.23 -1.57 -4.77
N ILE A 149 -10.91 -1.50 -4.77
CA ILE A 149 -10.10 -2.06 -3.67
C ILE A 149 -10.39 -1.26 -2.41
N ILE A 150 -10.86 -1.96 -1.38
CA ILE A 150 -11.21 -1.42 -0.06
C ILE A 150 -10.28 -1.91 1.04
N GLY A 151 -9.35 -2.81 0.72
CA GLY A 151 -8.38 -3.31 1.67
C GLY A 151 -7.48 -4.38 1.09
N SER A 152 -6.49 -4.76 1.88
CA SER A 152 -5.56 -5.85 1.55
C SER A 152 -5.03 -6.53 2.80
N ARG A 153 -4.57 -7.78 2.65
CA ARG A 153 -3.80 -8.52 3.64
C ARG A 153 -2.56 -9.08 2.97
N VAL A 154 -1.42 -8.84 3.58
CA VAL A 154 -0.12 -9.30 3.09
C VAL A 154 0.46 -10.27 4.10
N TYR A 155 1.03 -11.36 3.62
CA TYR A 155 1.69 -12.39 4.43
C TYR A 155 3.13 -12.52 3.94
N ASP A 156 4.09 -12.43 4.85
CA ASP A 156 5.50 -12.56 4.53
C ASP A 156 6.07 -13.97 4.85
N ASN A 157 7.33 -14.18 4.50
CA ASN A 157 8.05 -15.44 4.72
C ASN A 157 8.28 -15.76 6.21
N LEU A 158 8.23 -14.75 7.08
CA LEU A 158 8.39 -14.93 8.53
C LEU A 158 7.06 -15.29 9.22
N GLY A 159 5.97 -15.27 8.44
CA GLY A 159 4.61 -15.53 8.91
C GLY A 159 3.95 -14.32 9.55
N ASN A 160 4.50 -13.12 9.38
CA ASN A 160 3.82 -11.90 9.75
C ASN A 160 2.65 -11.64 8.82
N LYS A 161 1.65 -10.92 9.33
CA LYS A 161 0.48 -10.50 8.56
C LYS A 161 0.26 -9.00 8.75
N THR A 162 0.14 -8.26 7.65
CA THR A 162 -0.30 -6.87 7.66
C THR A 162 -1.64 -6.77 6.95
N GLU A 163 -2.66 -6.31 7.65
CA GLU A 163 -3.97 -6.00 7.10
C GLU A 163 -4.15 -4.49 7.03
N MET A 164 -4.68 -4.00 5.92
CA MET A 164 -5.00 -2.60 5.71
C MET A 164 -6.42 -2.49 5.17
N ILE A 165 -7.24 -1.67 5.82
CA ILE A 165 -8.62 -1.38 5.42
C ILE A 165 -8.74 0.11 5.16
N PHE A 166 -9.36 0.45 4.03
CA PHE A 166 -9.61 1.82 3.62
C PHE A 166 -11.06 2.23 3.90
N SER A 167 -11.23 3.46 4.33
CA SER A 167 -12.52 4.13 4.48
C SER A 167 -12.47 5.55 3.89
N ASP A 168 -13.63 6.18 3.71
CA ASP A 168 -13.75 7.52 3.13
C ASP A 168 -13.00 7.65 1.79
N ILE A 169 -13.07 6.59 0.98
CA ILE A 169 -12.35 6.50 -0.29
C ILE A 169 -12.87 7.54 -1.28
N ARG A 170 -11.96 8.36 -1.77
CA ARG A 170 -12.16 9.29 -2.88
C ARG A 170 -11.31 8.84 -4.06
N ARG A 171 -11.97 8.52 -5.16
CA ARG A 171 -11.32 8.13 -6.41
C ARG A 171 -11.29 9.31 -7.36
N ASN A 172 -10.13 9.51 -7.97
CA ASN A 172 -9.84 10.59 -8.90
C ASN A 172 -10.13 12.01 -8.36
N PRO A 173 -9.86 12.31 -7.06
CA PRO A 173 -9.91 13.70 -6.59
C PRO A 173 -8.80 14.52 -7.26
N ALA A 174 -9.01 15.82 -7.39
CA ALA A 174 -7.94 16.73 -7.77
C ALA A 174 -6.89 16.77 -6.65
N LEU A 175 -5.64 16.37 -6.98
CA LEU A 175 -4.50 16.42 -6.07
C LEU A 175 -3.39 17.27 -6.68
N ASP A 176 -2.98 18.28 -5.93
CA ASP A 176 -1.85 19.12 -6.29
C ASP A 176 -0.54 18.32 -6.13
N ASP A 177 0.41 18.55 -7.01
CA ASP A 177 1.75 17.93 -6.93
C ASP A 177 2.52 18.38 -5.69
N ALA A 178 2.23 19.54 -5.14
CA ALA A 178 2.77 20.02 -3.87
C ALA A 178 2.47 19.07 -2.70
N THR A 179 1.37 18.30 -2.75
CA THR A 179 1.04 17.27 -1.77
C THR A 179 2.14 16.22 -1.63
N PHE A 180 2.89 15.96 -2.71
CA PHE A 180 3.93 14.92 -2.80
C PHE A 180 5.33 15.47 -2.74
N GLN A 181 5.48 16.75 -2.42
CA GLN A 181 6.78 17.35 -2.11
C GLN A 181 7.03 17.24 -0.61
N PHE A 182 8.30 17.05 -0.27
CA PHE A 182 8.72 16.99 1.12
C PHE A 182 9.96 17.89 1.32
N GLU A 183 9.87 18.79 2.28
CA GLU A 183 10.97 19.61 2.74
C GLU A 183 11.35 19.20 4.15
N VAL A 184 12.66 19.01 4.38
CA VAL A 184 13.15 18.66 5.72
C VAL A 184 12.92 19.83 6.67
N PRO A 185 12.17 19.65 7.76
CA PRO A 185 11.92 20.75 8.69
C PRO A 185 13.20 21.24 9.34
N LYS A 186 13.24 22.53 9.67
CA LYS A 186 14.41 23.13 10.34
C LYS A 186 14.70 22.47 11.68
N GLY A 187 15.95 22.06 11.88
CA GLY A 187 16.40 21.44 13.11
C GLY A 187 16.16 19.93 13.20
N VAL A 188 15.64 19.33 12.13
CA VAL A 188 15.44 17.87 12.01
C VAL A 188 16.69 17.24 11.41
N GLU A 189 17.12 16.09 11.95
CA GLU A 189 18.23 15.31 11.41
C GLU A 189 17.84 14.65 10.09
N LEU A 190 18.72 14.79 9.07
CA LEU A 190 18.55 14.09 7.80
C LEU A 190 19.56 12.96 7.65
N ILE A 191 19.04 11.72 7.54
CA ILE A 191 19.82 10.54 7.17
C ILE A 191 19.60 10.28 5.69
N ASP A 192 20.60 10.55 4.85
CA ASP A 192 20.50 10.33 3.40
C ASP A 192 21.11 8.97 3.02
N LEU A 193 20.25 8.00 2.75
CA LEU A 193 20.60 6.66 2.27
C LEU A 193 20.46 6.53 0.74
N SER A 194 20.13 7.61 0.04
CA SER A 194 19.87 7.57 -1.41
C SER A 194 21.14 7.32 -2.25
N SER A 195 22.32 7.51 -1.66
CA SER A 195 23.62 7.26 -2.31
C SER A 195 24.23 5.90 -1.95
N MET A 196 23.65 5.16 -0.99
CA MET A 196 24.15 3.84 -0.63
C MET A 196 23.72 2.79 -1.67
N GLU A 197 24.68 1.99 -2.16
CA GLU A 197 24.45 0.85 -3.06
C GLU A 197 23.89 -0.36 -2.31
#